data_f349e5f40dc35c3e40ba5c5e346338b0
#
_entry.id   f349e5f40dc35c3e40ba5c5e346338b0
#
_cell.length_a   1.000
_cell.length_b   1.000
_cell.length_c   1.000
_cell.angle_alpha   90.00
_cell.angle_beta   90.00
_cell.angle_gamma   90.00
#
_symmetry.space_group_name_H-M   'P 1'
#
loop_
_entity.id
_entity.type
_entity.pdbx_description
1 polymer ?
#
loop_
_entity_poly.entity_id
_entity_poly.type
_entity_poly.pdbx_seq_one_letter_code
_entity_poly.pdbx_strand_id
1 'polypeptide(L)'
;MTDNRDQSIRNIGLLSVTQALGGSTSSIIMSVGALAAVNIAPDPAAATLPTSAMIIGLALATSIATMIIYRIGRTRGLVLGAALGIPAALLAGGAVMLGNFYLFTAALFLVGVTGAFMQQVRFAAADSVTPDLKGQAISWVMFGGVAAGFLGPQLSALTRTWIPGSEYAASFLVIAVISLISVFVLSQTRLAPTKVPGAPQGRGRP
;
A
#
# COMPACT_ATOMS: atom_id res chain seq x y z
N MET A 1 -26.83 -3.99 -19.66
CA MET A 1 -26.67 -4.51 -18.27
C MET A 1 -25.42 -5.38 -18.11
N THR A 2 -24.97 -6.12 -19.12
CA THR A 2 -23.76 -6.94 -19.10
C THR A 2 -22.46 -6.13 -18.92
N ASP A 3 -22.31 -5.01 -19.60
CA ASP A 3 -21.09 -4.16 -19.58
C ASP A 3 -20.74 -3.64 -18.16
N ASN A 4 -21.75 -3.29 -17.38
CA ASN A 4 -21.55 -2.76 -16.00
C ASN A 4 -21.10 -3.87 -15.02
N ARG A 5 -21.51 -5.11 -15.24
CA ARG A 5 -21.14 -6.27 -14.41
C ARG A 5 -19.69 -6.68 -14.69
N ASP A 6 -19.30 -6.71 -15.96
CA ASP A 6 -17.95 -7.06 -16.39
C ASP A 6 -16.93 -6.03 -15.89
N GLN A 7 -17.30 -4.74 -15.93
CA GLN A 7 -16.47 -3.67 -15.37
C GLN A 7 -16.30 -3.80 -13.85
N SER A 8 -17.36 -4.16 -13.13
CA SER A 8 -17.30 -4.38 -11.67
C SER A 8 -16.38 -5.56 -11.32
N ILE A 9 -16.50 -6.68 -12.01
CA ILE A 9 -15.66 -7.87 -11.80
C ILE A 9 -14.18 -7.51 -12.08
N ARG A 10 -13.91 -6.81 -13.17
CA ARG A 10 -12.55 -6.36 -13.50
C ARG A 10 -11.98 -5.43 -12.42
N ASN A 11 -12.76 -4.48 -11.94
CA ASN A 11 -12.31 -3.57 -10.88
C ASN A 11 -12.01 -4.33 -9.57
N ILE A 12 -12.83 -5.30 -9.18
CA ILE A 12 -12.58 -6.15 -8.01
C ILE A 12 -11.27 -6.91 -8.18
N GLY A 13 -11.04 -7.53 -9.34
CA GLY A 13 -9.80 -8.25 -9.63
C GLY A 13 -8.56 -7.36 -9.53
N LEU A 14 -8.59 -6.17 -10.16
CA LEU A 14 -7.49 -5.20 -10.10
C LEU A 14 -7.24 -4.71 -8.66
N LEU A 15 -8.29 -4.45 -7.88
CA LEU A 15 -8.18 -4.03 -6.50
C LEU A 15 -7.67 -5.15 -5.59
N SER A 16 -8.05 -6.42 -5.86
CA SER A 16 -7.52 -7.58 -5.14
C SER A 16 -6.03 -7.77 -5.39
N VAL A 17 -5.57 -7.62 -6.64
CA VAL A 17 -4.15 -7.62 -6.99
C VAL A 17 -3.43 -6.46 -6.29
N THR A 18 -3.99 -5.26 -6.30
CA THR A 18 -3.42 -4.11 -5.60
C THR A 18 -3.31 -4.36 -4.09
N GLN A 19 -4.31 -5.00 -3.49
CA GLN A 19 -4.28 -5.36 -2.07
C GLN A 19 -3.20 -6.40 -1.78
N ALA A 20 -3.01 -7.40 -2.66
CA ALA A 20 -1.93 -8.36 -2.54
C ALA A 20 -0.55 -7.67 -2.61
N LEU A 21 -0.36 -6.77 -3.57
CA LEU A 21 0.89 -6.00 -3.73
C LEU A 21 1.15 -5.09 -2.52
N GLY A 22 0.17 -4.27 -2.13
CA GLY A 22 0.30 -3.35 -0.98
C GLY A 22 0.48 -4.08 0.35
N GLY A 23 -0.23 -5.18 0.55
CA GLY A 23 -0.07 -6.05 1.71
C GLY A 23 1.33 -6.71 1.77
N SER A 24 1.89 -7.09 0.61
CA SER A 24 3.24 -7.65 0.53
C SER A 24 4.30 -6.65 1.01
N THR A 25 4.13 -5.36 0.75
CA THR A 25 5.01 -4.30 1.29
C THR A 25 5.07 -4.36 2.82
N SER A 26 3.92 -4.35 3.49
CA SER A 26 3.86 -4.44 4.96
C SER A 26 4.46 -5.76 5.46
N SER A 27 4.20 -6.85 4.76
CA SER A 27 4.69 -8.19 5.11
C SER A 27 6.21 -8.30 4.97
N ILE A 28 6.80 -7.70 3.92
CA ILE A 28 8.26 -7.59 3.74
C ILE A 28 8.86 -6.83 4.92
N ILE A 29 8.31 -5.65 5.26
CA ILE A 29 8.85 -4.81 6.33
C ILE A 29 8.74 -5.51 7.68
N MET A 30 7.63 -6.18 7.98
CA MET A 30 7.49 -6.96 9.22
C MET A 30 8.48 -8.12 9.30
N SER A 31 8.85 -8.72 8.15
CA SER A 31 9.81 -9.84 8.10
C SER A 31 11.25 -9.40 8.29
N VAL A 32 11.66 -8.27 7.68
CA VAL A 32 13.09 -7.89 7.63
C VAL A 32 13.38 -6.48 8.16
N GLY A 33 12.36 -5.68 8.47
CA GLY A 33 12.56 -4.29 8.89
C GLY A 33 13.38 -4.15 10.17
N ALA A 34 13.05 -4.95 11.20
CA ALA A 34 13.81 -4.95 12.44
C ALA A 34 15.20 -5.56 12.26
N LEU A 35 15.33 -6.60 11.42
CA LEU A 35 16.63 -7.24 11.13
C LEU A 35 17.57 -6.27 10.40
N ALA A 36 17.07 -5.55 9.40
CA ALA A 36 17.83 -4.51 8.72
C ALA A 36 18.22 -3.39 9.69
N ALA A 37 17.29 -3.00 10.57
CA ALA A 37 17.56 -1.96 11.58
C ALA A 37 18.67 -2.36 12.54
N VAL A 38 18.70 -3.59 13.04
CA VAL A 38 19.77 -4.07 13.96
C VAL A 38 21.15 -3.90 13.34
N ASN A 39 21.28 -4.13 12.03
CA ASN A 39 22.59 -4.04 11.35
C ASN A 39 23.12 -2.61 11.23
N ILE A 40 22.26 -1.59 11.33
CA ILE A 40 22.62 -0.16 11.12
C ILE A 40 22.29 0.72 12.33
N ALA A 41 21.64 0.16 13.37
CA ALA A 41 21.27 0.91 14.56
C ALA A 41 22.50 1.29 15.40
N PRO A 42 22.56 2.50 15.93
CA PRO A 42 23.62 2.89 16.88
C PRO A 42 23.51 2.14 18.21
N ASP A 43 22.30 1.69 18.58
CA ASP A 43 22.00 0.89 19.76
C ASP A 43 21.00 -0.21 19.38
N PRO A 44 21.25 -1.49 19.72
CA PRO A 44 20.32 -2.59 19.49
C PRO A 44 18.91 -2.36 20.05
N ALA A 45 18.79 -1.61 21.15
CA ALA A 45 17.50 -1.25 21.74
C ALA A 45 16.65 -0.36 20.80
N ALA A 46 17.29 0.38 19.89
CA ALA A 46 16.61 1.24 18.92
C ALA A 46 16.10 0.48 17.67
N ALA A 47 16.41 -0.79 17.51
CA ALA A 47 16.13 -1.56 16.28
C ALA A 47 14.64 -1.60 15.88
N THR A 48 13.72 -1.40 16.83
CA THR A 48 12.27 -1.37 16.58
C THR A 48 11.75 0.01 16.16
N LEU A 49 12.55 1.09 16.32
CA LEU A 49 12.12 2.45 16.00
C LEU A 49 11.66 2.62 14.55
N PRO A 50 12.35 2.08 13.52
CA PRO A 50 11.91 2.24 12.13
C PRO A 50 10.53 1.61 11.86
N THR A 51 10.26 0.43 12.41
CA THR A 51 8.94 -0.23 12.27
C THR A 51 7.86 0.51 13.07
N SER A 52 8.19 1.05 14.23
CA SER A 52 7.28 1.91 15.00
C SER A 52 6.98 3.22 14.27
N ALA A 53 7.99 3.83 13.63
CA ALA A 53 7.81 5.02 12.81
C ALA A 53 6.86 4.76 11.62
N MET A 54 6.94 3.57 10.99
CA MET A 54 6.00 3.17 9.95
C MET A 54 4.56 3.13 10.48
N ILE A 55 4.32 2.55 11.65
CA ILE A 55 2.99 2.48 12.25
C ILE A 55 2.46 3.89 12.58
N ILE A 56 3.31 4.76 13.09
CA ILE A 56 2.97 6.16 13.37
C ILE A 56 2.61 6.89 12.07
N GLY A 57 3.42 6.73 11.01
CA GLY A 57 3.16 7.30 9.69
C GLY A 57 1.82 6.85 9.12
N LEU A 58 1.50 5.55 9.23
CA LEU A 58 0.23 4.97 8.85
C LEU A 58 -0.94 5.62 9.62
N ALA A 59 -0.83 5.71 10.94
CA ALA A 59 -1.88 6.23 11.81
C ALA A 59 -2.17 7.71 11.50
N LEU A 60 -1.13 8.54 11.45
CA LEU A 60 -1.25 9.97 11.17
C LEU A 60 -1.78 10.25 9.76
N ALA A 61 -1.36 9.47 8.78
CA ALA A 61 -1.77 9.68 7.39
C ALA A 61 -3.17 9.15 7.07
N THR A 62 -3.78 8.30 7.90
CA THR A 62 -5.07 7.68 7.57
C THR A 62 -6.19 8.69 7.31
N SER A 63 -6.32 9.70 8.15
CA SER A 63 -7.33 10.76 7.95
C SER A 63 -7.00 11.63 6.74
N ILE A 64 -5.72 11.96 6.56
CA ILE A 64 -5.23 12.78 5.44
C ILE A 64 -5.43 12.04 4.11
N ALA A 65 -5.08 10.76 4.03
CA ALA A 65 -5.27 9.93 2.85
C ALA A 65 -6.75 9.86 2.46
N THR A 66 -7.63 9.66 3.44
CA THR A 66 -9.08 9.66 3.22
C THR A 66 -9.55 10.98 2.63
N MET A 67 -9.13 12.12 3.20
CA MET A 67 -9.49 13.45 2.73
C MET A 67 -8.99 13.73 1.30
N ILE A 68 -7.75 13.33 1.01
CA ILE A 68 -7.17 13.47 -0.34
C ILE A 68 -7.97 12.65 -1.35
N ILE A 69 -8.28 11.38 -1.03
CA ILE A 69 -9.07 10.50 -1.90
C ILE A 69 -10.45 11.09 -2.17
N TYR A 70 -11.08 11.69 -1.16
CA TYR A 70 -12.36 12.39 -1.35
C TYR A 70 -12.25 13.59 -2.28
N ARG A 71 -11.17 14.38 -2.21
CA ARG A 71 -11.00 15.60 -3.01
C ARG A 71 -10.63 15.32 -4.47
N ILE A 72 -9.69 14.42 -4.72
CA ILE A 72 -9.15 14.16 -6.07
C ILE A 72 -9.77 12.94 -6.76
N GLY A 73 -10.62 12.19 -6.04
CA GLY A 73 -11.27 10.97 -6.51
C GLY A 73 -10.48 9.71 -6.16
N ARG A 74 -11.21 8.58 -6.09
CA ARG A 74 -10.66 7.30 -5.60
C ARG A 74 -9.48 6.78 -6.42
N THR A 75 -9.63 6.66 -7.72
CA THR A 75 -8.55 6.14 -8.58
C THR A 75 -7.30 7.00 -8.45
N ARG A 76 -7.43 8.32 -8.59
CA ARG A 76 -6.28 9.25 -8.51
C ARG A 76 -5.64 9.23 -7.13
N GLY A 77 -6.43 9.18 -6.06
CA GLY A 77 -5.93 9.14 -4.69
C GLY A 77 -5.15 7.86 -4.39
N LEU A 78 -5.65 6.70 -4.83
CA LEU A 78 -4.96 5.42 -4.67
C LEU A 78 -3.67 5.36 -5.51
N VAL A 79 -3.71 5.85 -6.75
CA VAL A 79 -2.52 5.96 -7.62
C VAL A 79 -1.46 6.87 -6.98
N LEU A 80 -1.87 8.01 -6.41
CA LEU A 80 -0.96 8.90 -5.69
C LEU A 80 -0.30 8.18 -4.51
N GLY A 81 -1.09 7.47 -3.70
CA GLY A 81 -0.57 6.69 -2.57
C GLY A 81 0.45 5.64 -3.00
N ALA A 82 0.16 4.89 -4.07
CA ALA A 82 1.10 3.91 -4.62
C ALA A 82 2.36 4.59 -5.19
N ALA A 83 2.22 5.73 -5.88
CA ALA A 83 3.33 6.48 -6.45
C ALA A 83 4.28 7.02 -5.38
N LEU A 84 3.75 7.51 -4.24
CA LEU A 84 4.55 7.91 -3.09
C LEU A 84 5.34 6.75 -2.46
N GLY A 85 4.88 5.52 -2.65
CA GLY A 85 5.58 4.31 -2.20
C GLY A 85 6.91 4.10 -2.91
N ILE A 86 7.06 4.55 -4.16
CA ILE A 86 8.29 4.37 -4.94
C ILE A 86 9.48 5.11 -4.29
N PRO A 87 9.44 6.45 -4.13
CA PRO A 87 10.55 7.16 -3.50
C PRO A 87 10.77 6.75 -2.04
N ALA A 88 9.70 6.43 -1.29
CA ALA A 88 9.83 5.96 0.08
C ALA A 88 10.61 4.63 0.18
N ALA A 89 10.31 3.68 -0.71
CA ALA A 89 11.00 2.40 -0.75
C ALA A 89 12.45 2.52 -1.26
N LEU A 90 12.70 3.35 -2.28
CA LEU A 90 14.05 3.64 -2.76
C LEU A 90 14.90 4.29 -1.65
N LEU A 91 14.32 5.22 -0.90
CA LEU A 91 14.96 5.86 0.23
C LEU A 91 15.30 4.84 1.33
N ALA A 92 14.39 3.89 1.61
CA ALA A 92 14.61 2.83 2.60
C ALA A 92 15.75 1.90 2.17
N GLY A 93 15.75 1.42 0.93
CA GLY A 93 16.83 0.60 0.39
C GLY A 93 18.18 1.32 0.38
N GLY A 94 18.20 2.58 -0.09
CA GLY A 94 19.39 3.43 -0.06
C GLY A 94 19.91 3.70 1.35
N ALA A 95 19.03 3.92 2.32
CA ALA A 95 19.40 4.12 3.71
C ALA A 95 20.09 2.90 4.33
N VAL A 96 19.61 1.68 4.00
CA VAL A 96 20.27 0.43 4.42
C VAL A 96 21.64 0.32 3.77
N MET A 97 21.77 0.62 2.46
CA MET A 97 23.07 0.60 1.76
C MET A 97 24.06 1.60 2.34
N LEU A 98 23.61 2.76 2.78
CA LEU A 98 24.44 3.80 3.41
C LEU A 98 24.71 3.55 4.90
N GLY A 99 24.11 2.54 5.51
CA GLY A 99 24.19 2.29 6.94
C GLY A 99 23.58 3.42 7.79
N ASN A 100 22.63 4.18 7.24
CA ASN A 100 22.07 5.35 7.91
C ASN A 100 20.72 5.01 8.57
N PHE A 101 20.76 4.78 9.87
CA PHE A 101 19.62 4.41 10.69
C PHE A 101 18.50 5.46 10.71
N TYR A 102 18.85 6.74 10.83
CA TYR A 102 17.84 7.81 10.91
C TYR A 102 17.13 8.02 9.57
N LEU A 103 17.88 7.91 8.47
CA LEU A 103 17.31 7.98 7.13
C LEU A 103 16.37 6.78 6.88
N PHE A 104 16.75 5.58 7.35
CA PHE A 104 15.92 4.39 7.27
C PHE A 104 14.64 4.55 8.08
N THR A 105 14.71 5.10 9.29
CA THR A 105 13.55 5.40 10.13
C THR A 105 12.59 6.39 9.45
N ALA A 106 13.11 7.47 8.87
CA ALA A 106 12.32 8.43 8.11
C ALA A 106 11.68 7.80 6.85
N ALA A 107 12.41 6.94 6.15
CA ALA A 107 11.91 6.24 4.98
C ALA A 107 10.77 5.29 5.35
N LEU A 108 10.87 4.52 6.43
CA LEU A 108 9.80 3.65 6.90
C LEU A 108 8.57 4.44 7.38
N PHE A 109 8.75 5.59 7.99
CA PHE A 109 7.63 6.51 8.27
C PHE A 109 6.88 6.88 6.99
N LEU A 110 7.58 7.23 5.91
CA LEU A 110 6.97 7.54 4.61
C LEU A 110 6.27 6.32 4.00
N VAL A 111 6.86 5.12 4.12
CA VAL A 111 6.18 3.88 3.70
C VAL A 111 4.88 3.68 4.50
N GLY A 112 4.87 3.99 5.78
CA GLY A 112 3.65 4.00 6.59
C GLY A 112 2.58 4.96 6.05
N VAL A 113 2.98 6.17 5.66
CA VAL A 113 2.09 7.14 5.01
C VAL A 113 1.45 6.54 3.75
N THR A 114 2.22 5.87 2.89
CA THR A 114 1.66 5.21 1.70
C THR A 114 0.72 4.08 2.03
N GLY A 115 1.00 3.33 3.10
CA GLY A 115 0.15 2.27 3.62
C GLY A 115 -1.26 2.74 3.96
N ALA A 116 -1.40 4.00 4.43
CA ALA A 116 -2.71 4.60 4.73
C ALA A 116 -3.61 4.71 3.49
N PHE A 117 -3.04 5.01 2.32
CA PHE A 117 -3.78 5.00 1.05
C PHE A 117 -4.16 3.58 0.64
N MET A 118 -3.27 2.62 0.81
CA MET A 118 -3.52 1.22 0.44
C MET A 118 -4.63 0.60 1.29
N GLN A 119 -4.81 0.99 2.54
CA GLN A 119 -5.93 0.54 3.36
C GLN A 119 -7.31 0.97 2.80
N GLN A 120 -7.37 2.00 1.96
CA GLN A 120 -8.61 2.46 1.34
C GLN A 120 -9.07 1.57 0.16
N VAL A 121 -8.21 0.66 -0.34
CA VAL A 121 -8.50 -0.23 -1.47
C VAL A 121 -9.74 -1.08 -1.23
N ARG A 122 -9.92 -1.62 -0.01
CA ARG A 122 -11.09 -2.42 0.36
C ARG A 122 -12.41 -1.64 0.31
N PHE A 123 -12.37 -0.35 0.70
CA PHE A 123 -13.55 0.52 0.60
C PHE A 123 -13.84 0.91 -0.85
N ALA A 124 -12.78 1.09 -1.66
CA ALA A 124 -12.92 1.32 -3.09
C ALA A 124 -13.61 0.13 -3.80
N ALA A 125 -13.28 -1.11 -3.40
CA ALA A 125 -13.94 -2.30 -3.91
C ALA A 125 -15.42 -2.36 -3.52
N ALA A 126 -15.75 -2.09 -2.26
CA ALA A 126 -17.12 -2.08 -1.77
C ALA A 126 -18.02 -1.07 -2.53
N ASP A 127 -17.45 0.08 -2.91
CA ASP A 127 -18.20 1.11 -3.61
C ASP A 127 -18.22 0.93 -5.13
N SER A 128 -17.50 -0.07 -5.65
CA SER A 128 -17.46 -0.40 -7.08
C SER A 128 -18.58 -1.37 -7.50
N VAL A 129 -19.40 -1.83 -6.56
CA VAL A 129 -20.45 -2.84 -6.78
C VAL A 129 -21.78 -2.41 -6.17
N THR A 130 -22.83 -3.14 -6.54
CA THR A 130 -24.18 -2.98 -5.97
C THR A 130 -24.19 -3.37 -4.48
N PRO A 131 -25.14 -2.86 -3.67
CA PRO A 131 -25.18 -3.09 -2.22
C PRO A 131 -25.15 -4.56 -1.79
N ASP A 132 -25.80 -5.42 -2.55
CA ASP A 132 -25.88 -6.86 -2.35
C ASP A 132 -24.52 -7.59 -2.54
N LEU A 133 -23.63 -7.05 -3.37
CA LEU A 133 -22.32 -7.64 -3.67
C LEU A 133 -21.15 -7.03 -2.86
N LYS A 134 -21.42 -6.01 -2.02
CA LYS A 134 -20.37 -5.33 -1.26
C LYS A 134 -19.55 -6.27 -0.36
N GLY A 135 -20.21 -7.16 0.36
CA GLY A 135 -19.55 -8.14 1.20
C GLY A 135 -18.62 -9.05 0.40
N GLN A 136 -19.09 -9.53 -0.74
CA GLN A 136 -18.29 -10.39 -1.62
C GLN A 136 -17.07 -9.64 -2.21
N ALA A 137 -17.23 -8.39 -2.63
CA ALA A 137 -16.14 -7.58 -3.15
C ALA A 137 -15.05 -7.33 -2.10
N ILE A 138 -15.45 -7.03 -0.86
CA ILE A 138 -14.51 -6.88 0.27
C ILE A 138 -13.78 -8.20 0.52
N SER A 139 -14.49 -9.33 0.52
CA SER A 139 -13.90 -10.65 0.76
C SER A 139 -12.83 -11.00 -0.29
N TRP A 140 -13.06 -10.74 -1.56
CA TRP A 140 -12.07 -10.95 -2.62
C TRP A 140 -10.81 -10.10 -2.43
N VAL A 141 -10.98 -8.83 -2.07
CA VAL A 141 -9.85 -7.94 -1.79
C VAL A 141 -9.09 -8.38 -0.54
N MET A 142 -9.80 -8.80 0.52
CA MET A 142 -9.17 -9.33 1.73
C MET A 142 -8.40 -10.63 1.46
N PHE A 143 -8.89 -11.48 0.55
CA PHE A 143 -8.17 -12.68 0.10
C PHE A 143 -6.84 -12.33 -0.57
N GLY A 144 -6.78 -11.25 -1.36
CA GLY A 144 -5.52 -10.68 -1.86
C GLY A 144 -4.55 -10.33 -0.72
N GLY A 145 -5.06 -9.79 0.39
CA GLY A 145 -4.26 -9.53 1.58
C GLY A 145 -3.69 -10.79 2.25
N VAL A 146 -4.43 -11.90 2.23
CA VAL A 146 -3.93 -13.20 2.72
C VAL A 146 -2.77 -13.69 1.85
N ALA A 147 -2.90 -13.60 0.53
CA ALA A 147 -1.81 -13.93 -0.40
C ALA A 147 -0.55 -13.08 -0.13
N ALA A 148 -0.72 -11.81 0.21
CA ALA A 148 0.37 -10.91 0.59
C ALA A 148 1.15 -11.38 1.81
N GLY A 149 0.45 -11.91 2.81
CA GLY A 149 1.07 -12.47 4.02
C GLY A 149 2.03 -13.62 3.72
N PHE A 150 1.76 -14.37 2.67
CA PHE A 150 2.63 -15.44 2.19
C PHE A 150 3.74 -14.93 1.28
N LEU A 151 3.41 -14.03 0.33
CA LEU A 151 4.36 -13.52 -0.65
C LEU A 151 5.46 -12.65 -0.02
N GLY A 152 5.14 -11.85 0.98
CA GLY A 152 6.09 -10.93 1.61
C GLY A 152 7.34 -11.62 2.18
N PRO A 153 7.20 -12.60 3.10
CA PRO A 153 8.33 -13.34 3.64
C PRO A 153 9.15 -14.07 2.57
N GLN A 154 8.50 -14.65 1.56
CA GLN A 154 9.18 -15.33 0.46
C GLN A 154 10.03 -14.35 -0.36
N LEU A 155 9.47 -13.20 -0.74
CA LEU A 155 10.22 -12.16 -1.44
C LEU A 155 11.40 -11.65 -0.61
N SER A 156 11.20 -11.45 0.68
CA SER A 156 12.28 -11.04 1.60
C SER A 156 13.40 -12.06 1.65
N ALA A 157 13.06 -13.35 1.78
CA ALA A 157 14.03 -14.43 1.85
C ALA A 157 14.83 -14.57 0.55
N LEU A 158 14.16 -14.46 -0.61
CA LEU A 158 14.78 -14.55 -1.92
C LEU A 158 15.74 -13.38 -2.21
N THR A 159 15.40 -12.17 -1.73
CA THR A 159 16.13 -10.94 -2.10
C THR A 159 17.15 -10.51 -1.04
N ARG A 160 17.16 -11.17 0.10
CA ARG A 160 17.99 -10.82 1.27
C ARG A 160 19.45 -10.51 0.93
N THR A 161 20.06 -11.32 0.08
CA THR A 161 21.50 -11.32 -0.22
C THR A 161 21.83 -10.84 -1.64
N TRP A 162 20.87 -10.26 -2.38
CA TRP A 162 21.10 -9.85 -3.77
C TRP A 162 22.11 -8.71 -3.91
N ILE A 163 22.27 -7.88 -2.88
CA ILE A 163 23.24 -6.78 -2.87
C ILE A 163 24.38 -7.16 -1.93
N PRO A 164 25.58 -7.44 -2.45
CA PRO A 164 26.76 -7.71 -1.63
C PRO A 164 27.07 -6.55 -0.69
N GLY A 165 27.33 -6.84 0.57
CA GLY A 165 27.66 -5.83 1.60
C GLY A 165 26.46 -5.07 2.18
N SER A 166 25.24 -5.32 1.71
CA SER A 166 24.03 -4.64 2.21
C SER A 166 22.87 -5.62 2.34
N GLU A 167 22.90 -6.42 3.39
CA GLU A 167 21.85 -7.40 3.67
C GLU A 167 20.50 -6.70 3.83
N TYR A 168 19.46 -7.25 3.22
CA TYR A 168 18.08 -6.72 3.16
C TYR A 168 17.85 -5.46 2.30
N ALA A 169 18.86 -4.74 1.81
CA ALA A 169 18.64 -3.55 1.00
C ALA A 169 17.79 -3.86 -0.25
N ALA A 170 18.06 -4.98 -0.93
CA ALA A 170 17.28 -5.40 -2.10
C ALA A 170 15.82 -5.66 -1.77
N SER A 171 15.50 -6.17 -0.57
CA SER A 171 14.11 -6.39 -0.14
C SER A 171 13.31 -5.09 -0.11
N PHE A 172 13.93 -3.97 0.29
CA PHE A 172 13.29 -2.65 0.23
C PHE A 172 13.20 -2.12 -1.20
N LEU A 173 14.17 -2.39 -2.06
CA LEU A 173 14.08 -2.01 -3.49
C LEU A 173 12.96 -2.77 -4.21
N VAL A 174 12.71 -4.02 -3.84
CA VAL A 174 11.56 -4.78 -4.36
C VAL A 174 10.23 -4.11 -3.99
N ILE A 175 10.13 -3.44 -2.85
CA ILE A 175 8.94 -2.65 -2.49
C ILE A 175 8.72 -1.51 -3.51
N ALA A 176 9.78 -0.88 -4.04
CA ALA A 176 9.65 0.14 -5.08
C ALA A 176 9.07 -0.47 -6.38
N VAL A 177 9.50 -1.67 -6.75
CA VAL A 177 8.96 -2.40 -7.91
C VAL A 177 7.49 -2.76 -7.68
N ILE A 178 7.15 -3.27 -6.50
CA ILE A 178 5.76 -3.56 -6.10
C ILE A 178 4.90 -2.28 -6.19
N SER A 179 5.40 -1.16 -5.71
CA SER A 179 4.70 0.12 -5.78
C SER A 179 4.49 0.59 -7.22
N LEU A 180 5.48 0.42 -8.09
CA LEU A 180 5.39 0.73 -9.52
C LEU A 180 4.32 -0.13 -10.21
N ILE A 181 4.31 -1.43 -9.94
CA ILE A 181 3.28 -2.35 -10.46
C ILE A 181 1.90 -1.94 -9.93
N SER A 182 1.80 -1.55 -8.65
CA SER A 182 0.55 -1.07 -8.06
C SER A 182 0.03 0.20 -8.73
N VAL A 183 0.90 1.14 -9.08
CA VAL A 183 0.55 2.34 -9.88
C VAL A 183 -0.03 1.93 -11.22
N PHE A 184 0.64 1.00 -11.93
CA PHE A 184 0.16 0.53 -13.23
C PHE A 184 -1.19 -0.17 -13.12
N VAL A 185 -1.37 -1.09 -12.17
CA VAL A 185 -2.63 -1.81 -11.94
C VAL A 185 -3.76 -0.84 -11.58
N LEU A 186 -3.51 0.10 -10.65
CA LEU A 186 -4.50 1.08 -10.22
C LEU A 186 -4.88 2.05 -11.33
N SER A 187 -3.96 2.42 -12.21
CA SER A 187 -4.26 3.30 -13.36
C SER A 187 -5.28 2.69 -14.32
N GLN A 188 -5.40 1.37 -14.33
CA GLN A 188 -6.35 0.61 -15.14
C GLN A 188 -7.76 0.55 -14.52
N THR A 189 -7.91 0.91 -13.25
CA THR A 189 -9.21 0.89 -12.56
C THR A 189 -10.06 2.08 -12.98
N ARG A 190 -11.35 1.84 -13.21
CA ARG A 190 -12.35 2.88 -13.47
C ARG A 190 -13.33 2.91 -12.31
N LEU A 191 -12.95 3.58 -11.23
CA LEU A 191 -13.80 3.69 -10.03
C LEU A 191 -14.76 4.88 -10.17
N ALA A 192 -15.99 4.68 -9.71
CA ALA A 192 -16.99 5.74 -9.69
C ALA A 192 -16.53 6.92 -8.81
N PRO A 193 -16.93 8.17 -9.14
CA PRO A 193 -16.65 9.33 -8.30
C PRO A 193 -17.16 9.10 -6.87
N THR A 194 -16.39 9.53 -5.90
CA THR A 194 -16.76 9.42 -4.48
C THR A 194 -18.00 10.29 -4.22
N LYS A 195 -19.10 9.69 -3.77
CA LYS A 195 -20.25 10.46 -3.30
C LYS A 195 -19.85 11.19 -2.02
N VAL A 196 -19.90 12.52 -2.05
CA VAL A 196 -19.66 13.33 -0.85
C VAL A 196 -20.80 13.05 0.14
N PRO A 197 -20.50 12.59 1.38
CA PRO A 197 -21.51 12.46 2.40
C PRO A 197 -22.15 13.84 2.65
N GLY A 198 -23.46 14.00 2.44
CA GLY A 198 -24.16 15.26 2.67
C GLY A 198 -24.43 16.13 1.43
N ALA A 199 -23.99 15.71 0.24
CA ALA A 199 -24.46 16.39 -0.97
C ALA A 199 -25.98 16.11 -1.16
N PRO A 200 -26.85 17.14 -1.35
CA PRO A 200 -28.26 16.93 -1.58
C PRO A 200 -28.45 16.02 -2.79
N GLN A 201 -29.13 14.90 -2.60
CA GLN A 201 -29.57 14.07 -3.74
C GLN A 201 -30.43 14.98 -4.61
N GLY A 202 -29.93 15.31 -5.78
CA GLY A 202 -30.69 16.10 -6.73
C GLY A 202 -32.05 15.45 -6.90
N ARG A 203 -33.10 16.13 -6.42
CA ARG A 203 -34.48 15.74 -6.67
C ARG A 203 -34.61 15.53 -8.18
N GLY A 204 -34.93 14.33 -8.58
CA GLY A 204 -35.28 14.05 -9.96
C GLY A 204 -36.29 15.11 -10.41
N ARG A 205 -35.95 15.81 -11.46
CA ARG A 205 -36.93 16.67 -12.16
C ARG A 205 -37.99 15.75 -12.76
N PRO A 206 -39.27 16.09 -12.60
CA PRO A 206 -40.38 15.35 -13.20
C PRO A 206 -40.32 15.36 -14.74
#